data_cb3381e247c8c407554ca474df716537
#
_entry.id   cb3381e247c8c407554ca474df716537
#
_cell.length_a   1.000
_cell.length_b   1.000
_cell.length_c   1.000
_cell.angle_alpha   90.00
_cell.angle_beta   90.00
_cell.angle_gamma   90.00
#
_symmetry.space_group_name_H-M   'P 1'
#
loop_
_entity.id
_entity.type
_entity.pdbx_description
1 polymer ?
#
loop_
_entity_poly.entity_id
_entity_poly.type
_entity_poly.pdbx_seq_one_letter_code
_entity_poly.pdbx_strand_id
1 'polypeptide(L)'
;YPGAGNGLLRDMLGMCGEEFNILGDEDQAIKLSNGAQSVLWQNDISVRDDVDVLATYTGEAADDWELNNIPAFTRARYGKGTAYFVGCDLDRAAIANYLGEVLQTESVTTTNLLHTVRESENAVFDFYFARAETGLALVCLPQDAQVLIISSAQKSSDTDNSYALNRNGILITKRGR
;
A
#
# COMPACT_ATOMS: atom_id res chain seq x y z
N TYR A 1 -1.13 24.47 10.99
CA TYR A 1 -2.59 24.67 10.79
C TYR A 1 -3.30 24.12 12.00
N PRO A 2 -3.94 24.94 12.83
CA PRO A 2 -4.66 24.45 13.98
C PRO A 2 -5.80 23.55 13.52
N GLY A 3 -5.84 22.31 14.02
CA GLY A 3 -6.92 21.36 13.80
C GLY A 3 -6.87 20.60 12.49
N ALA A 4 -5.70 20.46 11.89
CA ALA A 4 -5.49 19.70 10.66
C ALA A 4 -5.56 18.18 10.85
N GLY A 5 -6.20 17.69 11.86
CA GLY A 5 -6.52 16.28 11.92
C GLY A 5 -7.01 15.78 10.56
N ASN A 6 -7.03 14.52 10.31
CA ASN A 6 -7.30 13.85 9.02
C ASN A 6 -8.54 14.34 8.24
N GLY A 7 -9.06 15.54 8.55
CA GLY A 7 -10.18 16.17 7.88
C GLY A 7 -11.39 15.25 7.78
N LEU A 8 -11.88 15.04 6.57
CA LEU A 8 -13.04 14.18 6.29
C LEU A 8 -12.80 12.70 6.63
N LEU A 9 -11.56 12.26 6.79
CA LEU A 9 -11.21 10.88 7.11
C LEU A 9 -11.18 10.59 8.62
N ARG A 10 -11.28 11.62 9.46
CA ARG A 10 -11.18 11.52 10.92
C ARG A 10 -12.12 10.46 11.50
N ASP A 11 -13.37 10.48 11.09
CA ASP A 11 -14.37 9.53 11.59
C ASP A 11 -14.09 8.09 11.12
N MET A 12 -13.65 7.94 9.87
CA MET A 12 -13.31 6.65 9.29
C MET A 12 -12.07 6.03 9.94
N LEU A 13 -11.05 6.83 10.18
CA LEU A 13 -9.77 6.39 10.76
C LEU A 13 -9.83 6.30 12.29
N GLY A 14 -10.80 6.97 12.92
CA GLY A 14 -10.94 7.02 14.37
C GLY A 14 -9.80 7.73 15.07
N MET A 15 -9.10 8.63 14.38
CA MET A 15 -7.93 9.30 14.88
C MET A 15 -7.87 10.78 14.51
N CYS A 16 -7.06 11.53 15.21
CA CYS A 16 -6.71 12.90 14.93
C CYS A 16 -5.18 13.02 14.84
N GLY A 17 -4.68 13.63 13.78
CA GLY A 17 -3.28 14.03 13.70
C GLY A 17 -3.08 15.31 14.48
N GLU A 18 -2.15 15.32 15.42
CA GLU A 18 -1.79 16.47 16.24
C GLU A 18 -0.63 17.23 15.61
N GLU A 19 0.44 16.52 15.24
CA GLU A 19 1.64 17.09 14.68
C GLU A 19 2.22 16.20 13.59
N PHE A 20 2.87 16.81 12.59
CA PHE A 20 3.63 16.15 11.54
C PHE A 20 5.08 16.61 11.61
N ASN A 21 5.98 15.69 11.89
CA ASN A 21 7.39 15.94 12.07
C ASN A 21 8.21 15.32 10.94
N ILE A 22 9.23 16.03 10.48
CA ILE A 22 10.19 15.56 9.49
C ILE A 22 11.52 15.35 10.21
N LEU A 23 12.08 14.13 10.09
CA LEU A 23 13.42 13.82 10.58
C LEU A 23 14.47 14.41 9.64
N GLY A 24 15.46 15.09 10.20
CA GLY A 24 16.62 15.56 9.47
C GLY A 24 17.66 14.46 9.27
N ASP A 25 18.66 14.71 8.44
CA ASP A 25 19.73 13.75 8.14
C ASP A 25 20.57 13.37 9.39
N GLU A 26 20.55 14.20 10.42
CA GLU A 26 21.29 13.99 11.69
C GLU A 26 20.45 13.26 12.75
N ASP A 27 19.14 13.11 12.51
CA ASP A 27 18.24 12.48 13.47
C ASP A 27 18.36 10.95 13.43
N GLN A 28 18.19 10.35 14.58
CA GLN A 28 18.16 8.89 14.65
C GLN A 28 16.82 8.35 14.19
N ALA A 29 16.85 7.20 13.51
CA ALA A 29 15.63 6.47 13.14
C ALA A 29 14.80 6.12 14.39
N ILE A 30 13.52 6.43 14.35
CA ILE A 30 12.58 6.11 15.43
C ILE A 30 12.08 4.67 15.26
N LYS A 31 12.29 3.85 16.28
CA LYS A 31 11.84 2.45 16.30
C LYS A 31 10.35 2.36 16.60
N LEU A 32 9.72 1.33 16.06
CA LEU A 32 8.35 0.97 16.37
C LEU A 32 8.30 -0.35 17.17
N SER A 33 7.25 -0.52 17.96
CA SER A 33 7.04 -1.69 18.80
C SER A 33 6.92 -3.02 18.02
N ASN A 34 6.61 -2.97 16.73
CA ASN A 34 6.58 -4.12 15.82
C ASN A 34 7.92 -4.39 15.11
N GLY A 35 8.98 -3.66 15.45
CA GLY A 35 10.33 -3.82 14.89
C GLY A 35 10.61 -3.01 13.62
N ALA A 36 9.63 -2.31 13.05
CA ALA A 36 9.85 -1.37 11.94
C ALA A 36 10.56 -0.10 12.43
N GLN A 37 10.99 0.74 11.48
CA GLN A 37 11.65 2.02 11.75
C GLN A 37 11.10 3.10 10.83
N SER A 38 11.01 4.33 11.36
CA SER A 38 10.77 5.57 10.62
C SER A 38 12.06 6.36 10.50
N VAL A 39 12.39 6.84 9.31
CA VAL A 39 13.64 7.54 9.01
C VAL A 39 13.44 8.91 8.36
N LEU A 40 12.24 9.23 7.87
CA LEU A 40 11.96 10.46 7.14
C LEU A 40 10.93 11.34 7.83
N TRP A 41 9.83 10.77 8.28
CA TRP A 41 8.74 11.54 8.89
C TRP A 41 7.89 10.68 9.84
N GLN A 42 7.24 11.31 10.77
CA GLN A 42 6.28 10.73 11.69
C GLN A 42 5.14 11.69 12.02
N ASN A 43 3.99 11.12 12.36
CA ASN A 43 2.85 11.84 12.91
C ASN A 43 2.70 11.55 14.39
N ASP A 44 2.50 12.61 15.16
CA ASP A 44 1.86 12.51 16.46
C ASP A 44 0.34 12.39 16.24
N ILE A 45 -0.26 11.35 16.79
CA ILE A 45 -1.70 11.09 16.65
C ILE A 45 -2.35 10.70 17.96
N SER A 46 -3.55 11.20 18.16
CA SER A 46 -4.48 10.71 19.17
C SER A 46 -5.53 9.80 18.54
N VAL A 47 -5.94 8.77 19.25
CA VAL A 47 -6.93 7.77 18.76
C VAL A 47 -8.11 7.68 19.74
N ARG A 48 -9.27 7.28 19.19
CA ARG A 48 -10.45 6.95 20.00
C ARG A 48 -10.26 5.59 20.67
N ASP A 49 -11.01 5.34 21.76
CA ASP A 49 -10.96 4.10 22.55
C ASP A 49 -11.35 2.83 21.74
N ASP A 50 -12.07 2.99 20.63
CA ASP A 50 -12.53 1.90 19.77
C ASP A 50 -11.56 1.57 18.61
N VAL A 51 -10.37 2.17 18.60
CA VAL A 51 -9.33 1.99 17.60
C VAL A 51 -8.27 1.03 18.12
N ASP A 52 -7.97 -0.01 17.35
CA ASP A 52 -6.85 -0.90 17.66
C ASP A 52 -5.52 -0.24 17.31
N VAL A 53 -4.62 -0.13 18.28
CA VAL A 53 -3.23 0.29 18.05
C VAL A 53 -2.39 -0.94 17.72
N LEU A 54 -1.84 -0.98 16.50
CA LEU A 54 -1.05 -2.10 15.98
C LEU A 54 0.44 -1.93 16.23
N ALA A 55 0.93 -0.69 16.29
CA ALA A 55 2.28 -0.35 16.67
C ALA A 55 2.35 1.06 17.27
N THR A 56 3.30 1.28 18.17
CA THR A 56 3.63 2.57 18.76
C THR A 56 5.09 2.92 18.49
N TYR A 57 5.42 4.20 18.56
CA TYR A 57 6.83 4.63 18.57
C TYR A 57 7.49 4.23 19.89
N THR A 58 8.80 3.89 19.86
CA THR A 58 9.54 3.40 21.03
C THR A 58 11.03 3.80 20.97
N GLY A 59 11.66 3.84 22.17
CA GLY A 59 13.10 4.02 22.33
C GLY A 59 13.52 5.49 22.47
N GLU A 60 14.80 5.71 22.71
CA GLU A 60 15.36 7.02 23.04
C GLU A 60 15.03 8.09 21.98
N ALA A 61 15.14 7.75 20.71
CA ALA A 61 14.77 8.69 19.63
C ALA A 61 13.28 9.07 19.66
N ALA A 62 12.39 8.19 20.11
CA ALA A 62 10.98 8.53 20.30
C ALA A 62 10.76 9.41 21.52
N ASP A 63 11.55 9.24 22.59
CA ASP A 63 11.52 10.11 23.77
C ASP A 63 11.98 11.54 23.43
N ASP A 64 13.01 11.69 22.60
CA ASP A 64 13.52 13.00 22.15
C ASP A 64 12.45 13.83 21.40
N TRP A 65 11.52 13.13 20.72
CA TRP A 65 10.40 13.73 19.99
C TRP A 65 9.08 13.71 20.76
N GLU A 66 9.07 13.30 22.03
CA GLU A 66 7.86 13.13 22.84
C GLU A 66 6.83 12.14 22.26
N LEU A 67 7.29 11.21 21.40
CA LEU A 67 6.45 10.25 20.69
C LEU A 67 6.39 8.87 21.36
N ASN A 68 7.13 8.64 22.44
CA ASN A 68 7.19 7.32 23.06
C ASN A 68 5.81 6.85 23.54
N ASN A 69 5.40 5.65 23.08
CA ASN A 69 4.07 5.07 23.23
C ASN A 69 2.94 5.74 22.42
N ILE A 70 3.22 6.77 21.62
CA ILE A 70 2.23 7.34 20.68
C ILE A 70 1.94 6.30 19.59
N PRO A 71 0.66 6.14 19.20
CA PRO A 71 0.29 5.21 18.11
C PRO A 71 0.94 5.59 16.78
N ALA A 72 1.56 4.61 16.11
CA ALA A 72 2.15 4.75 14.79
C ALA A 72 1.33 4.02 13.71
N PHE A 73 0.80 2.83 14.04
CA PHE A 73 -0.10 2.06 13.17
C PHE A 73 -1.41 1.82 13.88
N THR A 74 -2.51 2.04 13.18
CA THR A 74 -3.83 1.86 13.76
C THR A 74 -4.78 1.15 12.80
N ARG A 75 -5.82 0.56 13.38
CA ARG A 75 -6.90 -0.10 12.67
C ARG A 75 -8.24 0.27 13.30
N ALA A 76 -9.16 0.81 12.51
CA ALA A 76 -10.49 1.19 12.95
C ALA A 76 -11.56 0.45 12.14
N ARG A 77 -12.68 0.10 12.78
CA ARG A 77 -13.87 -0.38 12.06
C ARG A 77 -14.67 0.81 11.55
N TYR A 78 -15.06 0.75 10.27
CA TYR A 78 -15.92 1.76 9.68
C TYR A 78 -16.97 1.13 8.75
N GLY A 79 -18.23 1.23 9.11
CA GLY A 79 -19.31 0.58 8.40
C GLY A 79 -19.12 -0.95 8.33
N LYS A 80 -19.05 -1.50 7.12
CA LYS A 80 -18.76 -2.93 6.87
C LYS A 80 -17.29 -3.24 6.64
N GLY A 81 -16.43 -2.22 6.65
CA GLY A 81 -15.02 -2.33 6.34
C GLY A 81 -14.11 -2.05 7.52
N THR A 82 -12.83 -2.05 7.22
CA THR A 82 -11.77 -1.73 8.15
C THR A 82 -10.87 -0.66 7.53
N ALA A 83 -10.58 0.38 8.27
CA ALA A 83 -9.66 1.43 7.88
C ALA A 83 -8.34 1.24 8.62
N TYR A 84 -7.24 1.38 7.91
CA TYR A 84 -5.89 1.32 8.46
C TYR A 84 -5.19 2.66 8.24
N PHE A 85 -4.37 3.04 9.21
CA PHE A 85 -3.54 4.22 9.10
C PHE A 85 -2.10 3.89 9.51
N VAL A 86 -1.16 4.45 8.75
CA VAL A 86 0.28 4.38 9.01
C VAL A 86 0.76 5.81 9.18
N GLY A 87 1.24 6.15 10.38
CA GLY A 87 1.64 7.49 10.80
C GLY A 87 3.11 7.82 10.55
N CYS A 88 3.85 7.01 9.79
CA CYS A 88 5.26 7.24 9.51
C CYS A 88 5.67 6.66 8.17
N ASP A 89 6.85 7.02 7.69
CA ASP A 89 7.47 6.31 6.58
C ASP A 89 7.91 4.90 7.01
N LEU A 90 7.90 4.00 6.06
CA LEU A 90 8.33 2.63 6.24
C LEU A 90 9.27 2.22 5.13
N ASP A 91 10.25 1.42 5.46
CA ASP A 91 11.05 0.75 4.44
C ASP A 91 10.19 -0.27 3.65
N ARG A 92 10.74 -0.72 2.51
CA ARG A 92 10.03 -1.62 1.60
C ARG A 92 9.65 -2.96 2.26
N ALA A 93 10.48 -3.47 3.16
CA ALA A 93 10.24 -4.74 3.84
C ALA A 93 9.12 -4.59 4.87
N ALA A 94 9.12 -3.51 5.65
CA ALA A 94 8.08 -3.20 6.61
C ALA A 94 6.72 -2.98 5.92
N ILE A 95 6.69 -2.25 4.79
CA ILE A 95 5.46 -2.09 3.97
C ILE A 95 4.96 -3.45 3.48
N ALA A 96 5.85 -4.31 2.95
CA ALA A 96 5.44 -5.60 2.42
C ALA A 96 4.86 -6.52 3.51
N ASN A 97 5.47 -6.55 4.69
CA ASN A 97 4.98 -7.30 5.84
C ASN A 97 3.62 -6.78 6.29
N TYR A 98 3.49 -5.47 6.46
CA TYR A 98 2.25 -4.83 6.87
C TYR A 98 1.10 -5.09 5.88
N LEU A 99 1.34 -4.92 4.58
CA LEU A 99 0.35 -5.22 3.55
C LEU A 99 0.01 -6.71 3.50
N GLY A 100 0.97 -7.61 3.74
CA GLY A 100 0.74 -9.05 3.85
C GLY A 100 -0.25 -9.38 4.98
N GLU A 101 -0.06 -8.78 6.15
CA GLU A 101 -0.96 -8.94 7.30
C GLU A 101 -2.36 -8.37 7.03
N VAL A 102 -2.43 -7.15 6.49
CA VAL A 102 -3.69 -6.47 6.19
C VAL A 102 -4.52 -7.20 5.14
N LEU A 103 -3.87 -7.67 4.08
CA LEU A 103 -4.51 -8.35 2.96
C LEU A 103 -4.70 -9.85 3.20
N GLN A 104 -4.14 -10.38 4.30
CA GLN A 104 -4.12 -11.82 4.60
C GLN A 104 -3.60 -12.66 3.42
N THR A 105 -2.72 -12.06 2.62
CA THR A 105 -2.08 -12.76 1.50
C THR A 105 -0.82 -13.42 1.99
N GLU A 106 -0.74 -14.73 1.81
CA GLU A 106 0.57 -15.41 1.82
C GLU A 106 1.49 -14.69 0.83
N SER A 107 2.72 -14.48 1.23
CA SER A 107 3.75 -13.71 0.53
C SER A 107 3.53 -13.70 -0.99
N VAL A 108 3.27 -12.51 -1.54
CA VAL A 108 3.20 -12.33 -2.99
C VAL A 108 4.54 -12.79 -3.54
N THR A 109 4.57 -14.01 -4.04
CA THR A 109 5.70 -14.53 -4.78
C THR A 109 6.07 -13.49 -5.82
N THR A 110 7.33 -13.13 -5.91
CA THR A 110 7.91 -12.19 -6.85
C THR A 110 7.70 -12.66 -8.30
N THR A 111 6.48 -12.53 -8.77
CA THR A 111 6.22 -12.60 -10.19
C THR A 111 6.60 -11.25 -10.78
N ASN A 112 7.22 -11.26 -11.96
CA ASN A 112 7.58 -10.06 -12.71
C ASN A 112 6.37 -9.23 -13.14
N LEU A 113 5.19 -9.59 -12.65
CA LEU A 113 3.90 -9.09 -13.06
C LEU A 113 3.05 -8.75 -11.84
N LEU A 114 2.55 -7.53 -11.77
CA LEU A 114 1.46 -7.16 -10.89
C LEU A 114 0.16 -7.28 -11.68
N HIS A 115 -0.78 -8.07 -11.20
CA HIS A 115 -2.12 -8.20 -11.76
C HIS A 115 -3.14 -7.72 -10.74
N THR A 116 -4.02 -6.83 -11.13
CA THR A 116 -5.14 -6.38 -10.32
C THR A 116 -6.43 -6.38 -11.11
N VAL A 117 -7.56 -6.61 -10.45
CA VAL A 117 -8.88 -6.73 -11.06
C VAL A 117 -9.81 -5.68 -10.48
N ARG A 118 -10.65 -5.11 -11.34
CA ARG A 118 -11.76 -4.25 -10.94
C ARG A 118 -13.03 -4.75 -11.62
N GLU A 119 -14.09 -4.83 -10.86
CA GLU A 119 -15.40 -5.27 -11.36
C GLU A 119 -16.40 -4.13 -11.35
N SER A 120 -17.22 -4.08 -12.37
CA SER A 120 -18.44 -3.28 -12.44
C SER A 120 -19.64 -4.20 -12.62
N GLU A 121 -20.85 -3.65 -12.66
CA GLU A 121 -22.07 -4.44 -12.88
C GLU A 121 -22.02 -5.32 -14.14
N ASN A 122 -21.37 -4.84 -15.20
CA ASN A 122 -21.43 -5.45 -16.54
C ASN A 122 -20.06 -5.84 -17.09
N ALA A 123 -18.97 -5.63 -16.37
CA ALA A 123 -17.64 -5.88 -16.88
C ALA A 123 -16.61 -6.13 -15.77
N VAL A 124 -15.60 -6.90 -16.15
CA VAL A 124 -14.38 -7.10 -15.36
C VAL A 124 -13.23 -6.44 -16.12
N PHE A 125 -12.44 -5.65 -15.42
CA PHE A 125 -11.24 -5.02 -15.96
C PHE A 125 -10.02 -5.63 -15.29
N ASP A 126 -9.10 -6.13 -16.09
CA ASP A 126 -7.83 -6.68 -15.63
C ASP A 126 -6.70 -5.70 -15.96
N PHE A 127 -5.87 -5.39 -14.98
CA PHE A 127 -4.73 -4.49 -15.08
C PHE A 127 -3.46 -5.28 -14.83
N TYR A 128 -2.56 -5.30 -15.79
CA TYR A 128 -1.28 -5.98 -15.71
C TYR A 128 -0.15 -4.97 -15.83
N PHE A 129 0.79 -5.02 -14.87
CA PHE A 129 1.95 -4.12 -14.82
C PHE A 129 3.22 -4.96 -14.70
N ALA A 130 4.12 -4.84 -15.67
CA ALA A 130 5.41 -5.50 -15.59
C ALA A 130 6.35 -4.73 -14.63
N ARG A 131 6.98 -5.46 -13.70
CA ARG A 131 7.94 -4.89 -12.75
C ARG A 131 9.29 -4.60 -13.42
N ALA A 132 9.95 -3.54 -12.93
CA ALA A 132 11.15 -2.98 -13.55
C ALA A 132 12.40 -3.87 -13.51
N GLU A 133 12.47 -4.86 -12.63
CA GLU A 133 13.75 -5.48 -12.24
C GLU A 133 14.09 -6.75 -13.03
N THR A 134 13.16 -7.30 -13.78
CA THR A 134 13.34 -8.62 -14.39
C THR A 134 12.65 -8.67 -15.74
N GLY A 135 13.34 -9.08 -16.74
CA GLY A 135 12.94 -9.52 -18.07
C GLY A 135 11.48 -9.33 -18.56
N LEU A 136 11.11 -10.06 -19.57
CA LEU A 136 9.75 -10.07 -20.12
C LEU A 136 8.77 -10.75 -19.17
N ALA A 137 7.63 -10.11 -18.92
CA ALA A 137 6.49 -10.73 -18.26
C ALA A 137 5.49 -11.23 -19.31
N LEU A 138 5.13 -12.50 -19.26
CA LEU A 138 4.14 -13.08 -20.18
C LEU A 138 2.76 -13.06 -19.52
N VAL A 139 1.77 -12.59 -20.29
CA VAL A 139 0.35 -12.55 -19.89
C VAL A 139 -0.46 -13.32 -20.93
N CYS A 140 -1.14 -14.37 -20.51
CA CYS A 140 -2.13 -15.08 -21.32
C CYS A 140 -3.52 -14.55 -20.97
N LEU A 141 -4.22 -13.99 -21.94
CA LEU A 141 -5.54 -13.43 -21.75
C LEU A 141 -6.63 -14.48 -22.01
N PRO A 142 -7.79 -14.40 -21.31
CA PRO A 142 -8.98 -15.10 -21.72
C PRO A 142 -9.37 -14.79 -23.17
N GLN A 143 -10.04 -15.72 -23.83
CA GLN A 143 -10.40 -15.54 -25.25
C GLN A 143 -11.38 -14.39 -25.49
N ASP A 144 -12.21 -14.09 -24.51
CA ASP A 144 -13.20 -13.02 -24.53
C ASP A 144 -12.65 -11.66 -24.07
N ALA A 145 -11.36 -11.60 -23.70
CA ALA A 145 -10.75 -10.36 -23.23
C ALA A 145 -10.46 -9.40 -24.40
N GLN A 146 -10.99 -8.20 -24.30
CA GLN A 146 -10.70 -7.08 -25.17
C GLN A 146 -9.55 -6.25 -24.60
N VAL A 147 -8.48 -6.05 -25.36
CA VAL A 147 -7.38 -5.15 -24.97
C VAL A 147 -7.84 -3.71 -25.14
N LEU A 148 -7.74 -2.92 -24.06
CA LEU A 148 -8.09 -1.50 -24.03
C LEU A 148 -6.85 -0.62 -24.13
N ILE A 149 -5.81 -0.95 -23.40
CA ILE A 149 -4.55 -0.18 -23.33
C ILE A 149 -3.39 -1.17 -23.36
N ILE A 150 -2.41 -0.83 -24.17
CA ILE A 150 -1.14 -1.54 -24.27
C ILE A 150 0.00 -0.51 -24.31
N SER A 151 0.99 -0.67 -23.47
CA SER A 151 2.21 0.15 -23.44
C SER A 151 3.40 -0.74 -23.14
N SER A 152 4.48 -0.58 -23.92
CA SER A 152 5.71 -1.39 -23.77
C SER A 152 5.44 -2.89 -23.73
N ALA A 153 4.50 -3.37 -24.55
CA ALA A 153 4.16 -4.77 -24.68
C ALA A 153 3.98 -5.15 -26.15
N GLN A 154 4.21 -6.41 -26.46
CA GLN A 154 4.03 -6.97 -27.78
C GLN A 154 3.20 -8.24 -27.70
N LYS A 155 2.36 -8.48 -28.70
CA LYS A 155 1.69 -9.75 -28.84
C LYS A 155 2.73 -10.82 -29.11
N SER A 156 2.76 -11.87 -28.33
CA SER A 156 3.81 -12.90 -28.41
C SER A 156 3.59 -13.88 -29.55
N SER A 157 2.33 -14.03 -30.00
CA SER A 157 1.96 -14.91 -31.10
C SER A 157 0.59 -14.49 -31.68
N ASP A 158 0.38 -14.70 -32.96
CA ASP A 158 -0.92 -14.44 -33.60
C ASP A 158 -1.97 -15.50 -33.26
N THR A 159 -1.53 -16.69 -32.86
CA THR A 159 -2.39 -17.82 -32.55
C THR A 159 -2.85 -17.84 -31.09
N ASP A 160 -2.07 -17.27 -30.17
CA ASP A 160 -2.35 -17.25 -28.79
C ASP A 160 -2.70 -15.82 -28.34
N ASN A 161 -3.69 -15.67 -27.45
CA ASN A 161 -4.05 -14.39 -26.86
C ASN A 161 -3.04 -14.02 -25.75
N SER A 162 -1.74 -14.05 -26.10
CA SER A 162 -0.62 -13.86 -25.20
C SER A 162 0.17 -12.60 -25.51
N TYR A 163 0.59 -11.89 -24.50
CA TYR A 163 1.33 -10.64 -24.58
C TYR A 163 2.61 -10.72 -23.76
N ALA A 164 3.71 -10.25 -24.33
CA ALA A 164 4.98 -10.08 -23.64
C ALA A 164 5.13 -8.60 -23.25
N LEU A 165 5.14 -8.31 -21.97
CA LEU A 165 5.32 -6.98 -21.42
C LEU A 165 6.80 -6.76 -21.10
N ASN A 166 7.38 -5.70 -21.68
CA ASN A 166 8.71 -5.23 -21.34
C ASN A 166 8.72 -4.53 -19.98
N ARG A 167 9.90 -4.10 -19.54
CA ARG A 167 10.06 -3.29 -18.34
C ARG A 167 9.06 -2.13 -18.29
N ASN A 168 8.32 -2.00 -17.17
CA ASN A 168 7.26 -1.00 -16.98
C ASN A 168 6.11 -1.10 -18.01
N GLY A 169 5.98 -2.25 -18.67
CA GLY A 169 4.87 -2.50 -19.59
C GLY A 169 3.53 -2.55 -18.87
N ILE A 170 2.52 -2.00 -19.53
CA ILE A 170 1.14 -1.96 -19.02
C ILE A 170 0.23 -2.62 -20.06
N LEU A 171 -0.65 -3.48 -19.58
CA LEU A 171 -1.73 -4.06 -20.36
C LEU A 171 -3.02 -3.95 -19.56
N ILE A 172 -4.04 -3.36 -20.14
CA ILE A 172 -5.37 -3.27 -19.52
C ILE A 172 -6.36 -3.94 -20.46
N THR A 173 -7.14 -4.84 -19.92
CA THR A 173 -8.15 -5.57 -20.67
C THR A 173 -9.52 -5.45 -20.02
N LYS A 174 -10.56 -5.71 -20.82
CA LYS A 174 -11.95 -5.78 -20.39
C LYS A 174 -12.55 -7.09 -20.90
N ARG A 175 -13.33 -7.75 -20.08
CA ARG A 175 -14.15 -8.93 -20.45
C ARG A 175 -15.55 -8.80 -19.89
N GLY A 176 -16.48 -9.58 -20.45
CA GLY A 176 -17.82 -9.72 -19.87
C GLY A 176 -17.77 -10.34 -18.47
N ARG A 177 -18.80 -10.11 -17.71
CA ARG A 177 -19.00 -10.72 -16.38
C ARG A 177 -19.75 -12.02 -16.53
#